data_748466d6d499c08d0b1c14e851494161
#
_entry.id   748466d6d499c08d0b1c14e851494161
#
_cell.length_a   1.000
_cell.length_b   1.000
_cell.length_c   1.000
_cell.angle_alpha   90.00
_cell.angle_beta   90.00
_cell.angle_gamma   90.00
#
_symmetry.space_group_name_H-M   'P 1'
#
loop_
_entity.id
_entity.type
_entity.pdbx_description
1 polymer ?
#
loop_
_entity_poly.entity_id
_entity_poly.type
_entity_poly.pdbx_seq_one_letter_code
_entity_poly.pdbx_strand_id
1 'polypeptide(L)'
;MVRFESDCDPAGSCVNPAPSIFGQGETWRAYEETMPSNCDKTDGGAGDNYAVRHNPPPYYTTLTGCSKFDVPFARLTSDLKHGTLPAFSFITPNLIDDMHNGTVADGDRWLAAHVPAILGSRLYRDDTTVLFITWDEGEGTGYGPGVHCATSTTNSSCRVATLVISPSTKPGTKSTTLFNHYSLLGTTEQLLGLPELSMASKFPTMIKAFHL
;
A
#
# COMPACT_ATOMS: atom_id res chain seq x y z
N MET A 1 19.58 -1.52 -4.56
CA MET A 1 18.32 -1.67 -3.80
C MET A 1 18.71 -1.93 -2.36
N VAL A 2 18.29 -1.09 -1.43
CA VAL A 2 18.44 -1.38 0.00
C VAL A 2 17.37 -2.42 0.35
N ARG A 3 17.78 -3.54 0.90
CA ARG A 3 16.89 -4.60 1.37
C ARG A 3 16.92 -4.58 2.89
N PHE A 4 15.77 -4.48 3.52
CA PHE A 4 15.64 -4.76 4.93
C PHE A 4 15.50 -6.27 5.12
N GLU A 5 16.28 -6.85 6.00
CA GLU A 5 16.27 -8.29 6.27
C GLU A 5 15.65 -8.64 7.63
N SER A 6 15.15 -7.63 8.32
CA SER A 6 14.50 -7.74 9.63
C SER A 6 13.54 -6.59 9.85
N ASP A 7 12.58 -6.78 10.73
CA ASP A 7 11.73 -5.71 11.25
C ASP A 7 12.60 -4.76 12.08
N CYS A 8 12.70 -3.52 11.64
CA CYS A 8 13.58 -2.54 12.28
C CYS A 8 13.00 -1.14 12.14
N ASP A 9 13.26 -0.29 13.15
CA ASP A 9 12.70 1.05 13.21
C ASP A 9 13.55 2.09 12.47
N PRO A 10 12.91 3.03 11.74
CA PRO A 10 13.63 4.13 11.10
C PRO A 10 14.18 5.15 12.10
N ALA A 11 13.76 5.12 13.37
CA ALA A 11 14.37 5.90 14.44
C ALA A 11 15.83 5.47 14.74
N GLY A 12 16.17 4.22 14.40
CA GLY A 12 17.54 3.68 14.49
C GLY A 12 18.32 3.89 13.18
N SER A 13 18.94 2.82 12.70
CA SER A 13 19.75 2.82 11.47
C SER A 13 19.03 2.26 10.24
N CYS A 14 17.77 1.89 10.38
CA CYS A 14 17.00 1.22 9.35
C CYS A 14 16.36 2.24 8.40
N VAL A 15 17.15 2.79 7.50
CA VAL A 15 16.71 3.82 6.55
C VAL A 15 17.03 3.44 5.11
N ASN A 16 16.24 3.98 4.18
CA ASN A 16 16.36 3.70 2.75
C ASN A 16 16.65 5.01 1.98
N PRO A 17 17.84 5.15 1.37
CA PRO A 17 18.17 6.31 0.55
C PRO A 17 17.64 6.21 -0.90
N ALA A 18 17.00 5.11 -1.29
CA ALA A 18 16.47 4.96 -2.64
C ALA A 18 15.28 5.90 -2.90
N PRO A 19 15.03 6.28 -4.16
CA PRO A 19 13.80 6.93 -4.53
C PRO A 19 12.57 6.07 -4.20
N SER A 20 11.46 6.74 -3.84
CA SER A 20 10.17 6.11 -3.58
C SER A 20 9.06 6.79 -4.36
N ILE A 21 7.94 6.12 -4.56
CA ILE A 21 6.76 6.69 -5.21
C ILE A 21 6.27 7.97 -4.50
N PHE A 22 6.44 8.05 -3.20
CA PHE A 22 6.10 9.25 -2.41
C PHE A 22 6.95 10.49 -2.78
N GLY A 23 8.12 10.30 -3.38
CA GLY A 23 9.07 11.36 -3.73
C GLY A 23 9.09 11.73 -5.22
N GLN A 24 8.21 11.18 -6.07
CA GLN A 24 8.24 11.39 -7.51
C GLN A 24 7.53 12.66 -8.00
N GLY A 25 7.02 13.48 -7.11
CA GLY A 25 6.50 14.82 -7.44
C GLY A 25 4.98 14.93 -7.44
N GLU A 26 4.24 13.84 -7.45
CA GLU A 26 2.79 13.86 -7.26
C GLU A 26 2.40 14.14 -5.80
N THR A 27 1.17 14.62 -5.62
CA THR A 27 0.62 14.77 -4.27
C THR A 27 0.35 13.40 -3.67
N TRP A 28 0.75 13.21 -2.42
CA TRP A 28 0.56 11.93 -1.73
C TRP A 28 0.12 12.11 -0.29
N ARG A 29 -0.43 11.05 0.27
CA ARG A 29 -0.67 10.90 1.71
C ARG A 29 -0.66 9.43 2.10
N ALA A 30 0.01 9.11 3.20
CA ALA A 30 -0.15 7.87 3.91
C ALA A 30 -1.12 8.08 5.07
N TYR A 31 -2.03 7.14 5.27
CA TYR A 31 -3.06 7.14 6.31
C TYR A 31 -2.89 5.89 7.15
N GLU A 32 -2.32 6.07 8.33
CA GLU A 32 -1.89 4.97 9.18
C GLU A 32 -2.81 4.82 10.39
N GLU A 33 -3.45 3.66 10.52
CA GLU A 33 -4.37 3.42 11.62
C GLU A 33 -3.61 3.27 12.94
N THR A 34 -4.15 3.83 14.01
CA THR A 34 -3.57 3.93 15.36
C THR A 34 -2.21 4.62 15.46
N MET A 35 -1.66 5.19 14.41
CA MET A 35 -0.44 5.98 14.47
C MET A 35 -0.59 7.15 15.43
N PRO A 36 0.30 7.31 16.45
CA PRO A 36 0.13 8.32 17.49
C PRO A 36 0.33 9.76 17.04
N SER A 37 1.26 9.96 16.10
CA SER A 37 1.64 11.27 15.59
C SER A 37 2.05 11.18 14.12
N ASN A 38 2.03 12.31 13.40
CA ASN A 38 2.45 12.31 12.00
C ASN A 38 3.89 11.84 11.85
N CYS A 39 4.13 10.94 10.88
CA CYS A 39 5.45 10.39 10.57
C CYS A 39 6.11 9.74 11.81
N ASP A 40 5.34 8.96 12.56
CA ASP A 40 5.87 8.25 13.73
C ASP A 40 6.88 7.19 13.30
N LYS A 41 8.00 7.15 14.03
CA LYS A 41 9.16 6.31 13.68
C LYS A 41 9.34 5.10 14.58
N THR A 42 8.38 4.87 15.45
CA THR A 42 8.42 3.80 16.45
C THR A 42 7.08 3.10 16.56
N ASP A 43 7.11 1.83 16.88
CA ASP A 43 5.90 1.06 17.18
C ASP A 43 5.15 1.69 18.37
N GLY A 44 3.83 1.47 18.45
CA GLY A 44 3.01 1.99 19.56
C GLY A 44 1.56 2.26 19.17
N GLY A 45 1.07 3.43 19.61
CA GLY A 45 -0.31 3.83 19.37
C GLY A 45 -1.34 3.17 20.29
N ALA A 46 -2.62 3.33 19.96
CA ALA A 46 -3.69 2.77 20.77
C ALA A 46 -3.64 1.25 20.79
N GLY A 47 -3.48 0.67 22.00
CA GLY A 47 -3.37 -0.77 22.19
C GLY A 47 -2.08 -1.39 21.62
N ASP A 48 -1.03 -0.60 21.40
CA ASP A 48 0.22 -1.00 20.76
C ASP A 48 0.03 -1.66 19.38
N ASN A 49 -0.96 -1.18 18.62
CA ASN A 49 -1.33 -1.77 17.34
C ASN A 49 -0.78 -1.03 16.11
N TYR A 50 -0.11 0.09 16.26
CA TYR A 50 0.64 0.71 15.17
C TYR A 50 2.01 0.04 15.04
N ALA A 51 2.32 -0.46 13.85
CA ALA A 51 3.62 -1.02 13.52
C ALA A 51 4.31 -0.12 12.47
N VAL A 52 5.40 0.52 12.85
CA VAL A 52 6.14 1.42 11.96
C VAL A 52 6.65 0.71 10.71
N ARG A 53 6.96 -0.59 10.79
CA ARG A 53 7.38 -1.40 9.65
C ARG A 53 6.31 -1.53 8.56
N HIS A 54 5.03 -1.26 8.89
CA HIS A 54 3.92 -1.21 7.92
C HIS A 54 3.71 0.19 7.33
N ASN A 55 4.47 1.18 7.78
CA ASN A 55 4.41 2.56 7.33
C ASN A 55 5.68 2.95 6.54
N PRO A 56 5.67 2.93 5.19
CA PRO A 56 6.86 3.13 4.38
C PRO A 56 7.50 4.54 4.45
N PRO A 57 6.75 5.66 4.49
CA PRO A 57 7.34 7.00 4.40
C PRO A 57 8.46 7.32 5.39
N PRO A 58 8.40 6.97 6.69
CA PRO A 58 9.45 7.26 7.66
C PRO A 58 10.83 6.68 7.33
N TYR A 59 10.88 5.62 6.51
CA TYR A 59 12.12 4.94 6.16
C TYR A 59 12.94 5.65 5.09
N TYR A 60 12.33 6.50 4.26
CA TYR A 60 13.01 7.11 3.12
C TYR A 60 13.72 8.42 3.49
N THR A 61 15.06 8.41 3.48
CA THR A 61 15.88 9.60 3.83
C THR A 61 15.80 10.70 2.77
N THR A 62 15.45 10.36 1.56
CA THR A 62 15.29 11.31 0.44
C THR A 62 13.91 11.97 0.41
N LEU A 63 12.95 11.44 1.20
CA LEU A 63 11.59 11.94 1.22
C LEU A 63 11.48 13.18 2.12
N THR A 64 10.99 14.26 1.55
CA THR A 64 10.63 15.47 2.30
C THR A 64 9.15 15.51 2.59
N GLY A 65 8.78 16.10 3.73
CA GLY A 65 7.37 16.31 4.08
C GLY A 65 6.67 15.11 4.73
N CYS A 66 7.39 14.09 5.19
CA CYS A 66 6.82 12.97 5.93
C CYS A 66 5.88 13.46 7.05
N SER A 67 6.33 14.36 7.92
CA SER A 67 5.51 14.92 9.01
C SER A 67 4.25 15.68 8.57
N LYS A 68 4.15 16.02 7.28
CA LYS A 68 2.99 16.72 6.72
C LYS A 68 2.00 15.77 6.03
N PHE A 69 2.51 14.70 5.43
CA PHE A 69 1.73 13.88 4.50
C PHE A 69 1.52 12.44 4.98
N ASP A 70 2.31 11.97 5.93
CA ASP A 70 2.11 10.71 6.63
C ASP A 70 1.36 11.00 7.93
N VAL A 71 0.08 10.61 7.99
CA VAL A 71 -0.88 11.11 8.98
C VAL A 71 -1.72 9.98 9.59
N PRO A 72 -2.24 10.16 10.84
CA PRO A 72 -3.20 9.23 11.39
C PRO A 72 -4.43 9.03 10.50
N PHE A 73 -4.92 7.81 10.44
CA PHE A 73 -6.02 7.34 9.57
C PHE A 73 -7.29 8.19 9.65
N ALA A 74 -7.58 8.78 10.79
CA ALA A 74 -8.77 9.66 10.97
C ALA A 74 -8.83 10.80 9.93
N ARG A 75 -7.67 11.19 9.38
CA ARG A 75 -7.58 12.19 8.32
C ARG A 75 -8.25 11.76 7.03
N LEU A 76 -8.27 10.46 6.71
CA LEU A 76 -8.91 9.92 5.50
C LEU A 76 -10.38 10.30 5.40
N THR A 77 -11.12 10.18 6.50
CA THR A 77 -12.54 10.55 6.55
C THR A 77 -12.77 12.02 6.17
N SER A 78 -11.92 12.92 6.67
CA SER A 78 -11.98 14.33 6.32
C SER A 78 -11.67 14.57 4.84
N ASP A 79 -10.64 13.94 4.31
CA ASP A 79 -10.22 14.13 2.94
C ASP A 79 -11.24 13.57 1.94
N LEU A 80 -11.84 12.43 2.24
CA LEU A 80 -12.96 11.86 1.45
C LEU A 80 -14.16 12.80 1.44
N LYS A 81 -14.56 13.32 2.61
CA LYS A 81 -15.70 14.24 2.75
C LYS A 81 -15.52 15.53 1.96
N HIS A 82 -14.32 16.08 1.93
CA HIS A 82 -14.02 17.35 1.28
C HIS A 82 -13.50 17.20 -0.16
N GLY A 83 -13.33 15.97 -0.66
CA GLY A 83 -12.79 15.71 -2.00
C GLY A 83 -11.32 16.15 -2.13
N THR A 84 -10.54 16.02 -1.06
CA THR A 84 -9.13 16.46 -0.99
C THR A 84 -8.14 15.30 -0.89
N LEU A 85 -8.54 14.11 -1.37
CA LEU A 85 -7.57 13.01 -1.52
C LEU A 85 -6.44 13.45 -2.46
N PRO A 86 -5.19 13.13 -2.14
CA PRO A 86 -4.08 13.35 -3.04
C PRO A 86 -4.13 12.38 -4.22
N ALA A 87 -3.27 12.60 -5.21
CA ALA A 87 -3.14 11.73 -6.38
C ALA A 87 -2.74 10.30 -5.98
N PHE A 88 -1.87 10.15 -4.98
CA PHE A 88 -1.50 8.86 -4.41
C PHE A 88 -1.87 8.78 -2.93
N SER A 89 -2.74 7.83 -2.59
CA SER A 89 -3.14 7.52 -1.21
C SER A 89 -2.67 6.12 -0.83
N PHE A 90 -1.89 6.01 0.23
CA PHE A 90 -1.47 4.75 0.83
C PHE A 90 -2.21 4.59 2.17
N ILE A 91 -2.89 3.48 2.38
CA ILE A 91 -3.75 3.27 3.54
C ILE A 91 -3.36 1.97 4.21
N THR A 92 -2.98 2.04 5.49
CA THR A 92 -2.57 0.87 6.27
C THR A 92 -3.47 0.70 7.50
N PRO A 93 -4.19 -0.41 7.61
CA PRO A 93 -4.84 -0.82 8.85
C PRO A 93 -3.82 -1.10 9.95
N ASN A 94 -4.26 -1.11 11.22
CA ASN A 94 -3.42 -1.52 12.34
C ASN A 94 -3.23 -3.04 12.39
N LEU A 95 -2.36 -3.52 13.29
CA LEU A 95 -1.98 -4.94 13.42
C LEU A 95 -3.15 -5.92 13.64
N ILE A 96 -4.30 -5.46 14.10
CA ILE A 96 -5.49 -6.30 14.24
C ILE A 96 -6.27 -6.31 12.92
N ASP A 97 -6.47 -5.15 12.34
CA ASP A 97 -7.35 -4.95 11.21
C ASP A 97 -6.64 -5.31 9.87
N ASP A 98 -5.31 -5.33 9.83
CA ASP A 98 -4.51 -5.87 8.72
C ASP A 98 -4.39 -7.40 8.75
N MET A 99 -4.85 -8.04 9.82
CA MET A 99 -4.85 -9.49 10.09
C MET A 99 -3.48 -10.06 10.51
N HIS A 100 -2.47 -9.22 10.77
CA HIS A 100 -1.18 -9.71 11.29
C HIS A 100 -1.34 -10.34 12.69
N ASN A 101 -1.96 -9.62 13.63
CA ASN A 101 -2.31 -10.10 14.97
C ASN A 101 -3.80 -10.44 15.11
N GLY A 102 -4.62 -10.04 14.13
CA GLY A 102 -6.05 -10.26 14.10
C GLY A 102 -6.46 -11.48 13.29
N THR A 103 -7.74 -11.57 13.01
CA THR A 103 -8.33 -12.63 12.21
C THR A 103 -8.80 -12.10 10.85
N VAL A 104 -9.06 -12.99 9.88
CA VAL A 104 -9.70 -12.63 8.61
C VAL A 104 -11.02 -11.88 8.83
N ALA A 105 -11.78 -12.24 9.89
CA ALA A 105 -13.02 -11.55 10.22
C ALA A 105 -12.79 -10.11 10.73
N ASP A 106 -11.65 -9.81 11.33
CA ASP A 106 -11.29 -8.45 11.73
C ASP A 106 -11.01 -7.60 10.49
N GLY A 107 -10.18 -8.08 9.58
CA GLY A 107 -9.91 -7.40 8.30
C GLY A 107 -11.16 -7.21 7.45
N ASP A 108 -12.03 -8.24 7.36
CA ASP A 108 -13.31 -8.14 6.64
C ASP A 108 -14.21 -7.04 7.21
N ARG A 109 -14.34 -6.96 8.54
CA ARG A 109 -15.10 -5.88 9.21
C ARG A 109 -14.52 -4.51 8.93
N TRP A 110 -13.19 -4.38 8.97
CA TRP A 110 -12.51 -3.13 8.68
C TRP A 110 -12.75 -2.68 7.23
N LEU A 111 -12.58 -3.58 6.26
CA LEU A 111 -12.88 -3.30 4.86
C LEU A 111 -14.35 -2.92 4.65
N ALA A 112 -15.27 -3.66 5.27
CA ALA A 112 -16.71 -3.37 5.20
C ALA A 112 -17.07 -1.98 5.79
N ALA A 113 -16.33 -1.53 6.80
CA ALA A 113 -16.55 -0.21 7.40
C ALA A 113 -15.99 0.95 6.55
N HIS A 114 -14.87 0.76 5.87
CA HIS A 114 -14.11 1.86 5.25
C HIS A 114 -14.19 1.94 3.73
N VAL A 115 -14.20 0.80 3.03
CA VAL A 115 -14.25 0.76 1.56
C VAL A 115 -15.48 1.47 0.99
N PRO A 116 -16.69 1.31 1.55
CA PRO A 116 -17.89 2.00 1.03
C PRO A 116 -17.75 3.53 0.99
N ALA A 117 -17.03 4.14 1.93
CA ALA A 117 -16.80 5.58 1.95
C ALA A 117 -15.89 6.02 0.79
N ILE A 118 -14.88 5.21 0.45
CA ILE A 118 -14.00 5.46 -0.70
C ILE A 118 -14.79 5.35 -2.00
N LEU A 119 -15.52 4.26 -2.19
CA LEU A 119 -16.33 4.01 -3.39
C LEU A 119 -17.51 5.00 -3.54
N GLY A 120 -18.01 5.52 -2.42
CA GLY A 120 -19.02 6.59 -2.39
C GLY A 120 -18.45 7.99 -2.60
N SER A 121 -17.13 8.17 -2.64
CA SER A 121 -16.52 9.49 -2.85
C SER A 121 -16.79 10.02 -4.25
N ARG A 122 -16.74 11.35 -4.38
CA ARG A 122 -16.89 12.00 -5.69
C ARG A 122 -15.78 11.56 -6.64
N LEU A 123 -14.53 11.50 -6.16
CA LEU A 123 -13.37 11.14 -6.98
C LEU A 123 -13.53 9.75 -7.60
N TYR A 124 -14.01 8.77 -6.82
CA TYR A 124 -14.27 7.43 -7.36
C TYR A 124 -15.42 7.44 -8.40
N ARG A 125 -16.51 8.15 -8.11
CA ARG A 125 -17.67 8.22 -9.04
C ARG A 125 -17.38 8.98 -10.32
N ASP A 126 -16.45 9.93 -10.29
CA ASP A 126 -15.99 10.69 -11.47
C ASP A 126 -14.95 9.90 -12.31
N ASP A 127 -14.77 8.59 -12.05
CA ASP A 127 -13.85 7.68 -12.76
C ASP A 127 -12.37 8.13 -12.72
N THR A 128 -11.97 8.75 -11.62
CA THR A 128 -10.60 9.26 -11.45
C THR A 128 -9.81 8.52 -10.36
N THR A 129 -10.37 7.43 -9.85
CA THR A 129 -9.74 6.69 -8.74
C THR A 129 -9.77 5.18 -9.00
N VAL A 130 -8.63 4.55 -8.81
CA VAL A 130 -8.49 3.09 -8.74
C VAL A 130 -8.14 2.72 -7.31
N LEU A 131 -8.87 1.76 -6.73
CA LEU A 131 -8.56 1.19 -5.43
C LEU A 131 -7.92 -0.19 -5.60
N PHE A 132 -6.70 -0.35 -5.10
CA PHE A 132 -6.04 -1.63 -4.95
C PHE A 132 -6.13 -2.06 -3.48
N ILE A 133 -6.56 -3.30 -3.22
CA ILE A 133 -6.50 -3.93 -1.90
C ILE A 133 -5.58 -5.12 -2.04
N THR A 134 -4.49 -5.14 -1.30
CA THR A 134 -3.47 -6.17 -1.38
C THR A 134 -2.73 -6.34 -0.05
N TRP A 135 -1.98 -7.39 0.06
CA TRP A 135 -1.09 -7.70 1.19
C TRP A 135 0.36 -7.72 0.70
N ASP A 136 1.29 -7.63 1.61
CA ASP A 136 2.73 -7.68 1.33
C ASP A 136 3.19 -9.11 1.04
N GLU A 137 2.61 -10.10 1.73
CA GLU A 137 2.99 -11.51 1.61
C GLU A 137 1.78 -12.45 1.71
N GLY A 138 1.99 -13.71 1.31
CA GLY A 138 1.01 -14.79 1.44
C GLY A 138 1.30 -15.67 2.66
N GLU A 139 0.35 -16.47 3.04
CA GLU A 139 0.49 -17.47 4.10
C GLU A 139 1.51 -18.55 3.74
N GLY A 140 2.38 -18.90 4.68
CA GLY A 140 3.29 -20.03 4.56
C GLY A 140 4.63 -19.83 5.25
N THR A 141 5.43 -20.89 5.24
CA THR A 141 6.77 -20.92 5.87
C THR A 141 7.92 -20.78 4.88
N GLY A 142 7.60 -20.38 3.66
CA GLY A 142 8.53 -20.37 2.53
C GLY A 142 9.44 -19.14 2.43
N TYR A 143 9.58 -18.36 3.49
CA TYR A 143 10.48 -17.21 3.51
C TYR A 143 11.89 -17.65 3.86
N GLY A 144 12.87 -17.09 3.15
CA GLY A 144 14.26 -17.36 3.46
C GLY A 144 15.22 -17.05 2.31
N PRO A 145 16.51 -17.24 2.50
CA PRO A 145 17.50 -17.06 1.44
C PRO A 145 17.16 -17.91 0.21
N GLY A 146 17.12 -17.29 -0.97
CA GLY A 146 16.80 -17.95 -2.23
C GLY A 146 15.32 -17.98 -2.63
N VAL A 147 14.42 -17.45 -1.83
CA VAL A 147 13.01 -17.26 -2.23
C VAL A 147 12.89 -16.03 -3.13
N HIS A 148 12.38 -16.23 -4.35
CA HIS A 148 12.23 -15.19 -5.37
C HIS A 148 10.75 -15.00 -5.71
N CYS A 149 10.00 -14.37 -4.81
CA CYS A 149 8.56 -14.17 -4.96
C CYS A 149 8.15 -13.41 -6.23
N ALA A 150 9.00 -12.53 -6.74
CA ALA A 150 8.70 -11.78 -7.97
C ALA A 150 8.42 -12.68 -9.19
N THR A 151 8.92 -13.92 -9.20
CA THR A 151 8.76 -14.86 -10.30
C THR A 151 8.21 -16.22 -9.87
N SER A 152 7.97 -16.45 -8.59
CA SER A 152 7.45 -17.73 -8.09
C SER A 152 5.97 -17.89 -8.41
N THR A 153 5.60 -19.06 -8.97
CA THR A 153 4.21 -19.45 -9.23
C THR A 153 3.73 -20.58 -8.31
N THR A 154 4.61 -21.15 -7.49
CA THR A 154 4.35 -22.35 -6.70
C THR A 154 4.48 -22.15 -5.21
N ASN A 155 5.25 -21.16 -4.75
CA ASN A 155 5.43 -20.89 -3.33
C ASN A 155 4.21 -20.15 -2.77
N SER A 156 3.55 -20.75 -1.78
CA SER A 156 2.35 -20.19 -1.14
C SER A 156 2.62 -18.86 -0.42
N SER A 157 3.82 -18.69 0.15
CA SER A 157 4.24 -17.44 0.79
C SER A 157 4.34 -16.27 -0.20
N CYS A 158 4.50 -16.56 -1.48
CA CYS A 158 4.56 -15.55 -2.55
C CYS A 158 3.17 -15.25 -3.16
N ARG A 159 2.13 -15.94 -2.72
CA ARG A 159 0.78 -15.75 -3.25
C ARG A 159 0.01 -14.75 -2.40
N VAL A 160 -0.15 -13.53 -2.87
CA VAL A 160 -0.92 -12.49 -2.22
C VAL A 160 -2.29 -12.29 -2.90
N ALA A 161 -3.33 -12.09 -2.11
CA ALA A 161 -4.60 -11.66 -2.61
C ALA A 161 -4.49 -10.21 -3.11
N THR A 162 -5.06 -9.93 -4.29
CA THR A 162 -5.09 -8.57 -4.83
C THR A 162 -6.43 -8.33 -5.50
N LEU A 163 -7.13 -7.27 -5.07
CA LEU A 163 -8.37 -6.80 -5.67
C LEU A 163 -8.10 -5.47 -6.40
N VAL A 164 -8.64 -5.36 -7.60
CA VAL A 164 -8.61 -4.12 -8.40
C VAL A 164 -10.03 -3.63 -8.54
N ILE A 165 -10.32 -2.46 -8.01
CA ILE A 165 -11.65 -1.86 -7.97
C ILE A 165 -11.60 -0.50 -8.65
N SER A 166 -12.28 -0.38 -9.77
CA SER A 166 -12.35 0.83 -10.59
C SER A 166 -13.70 0.89 -11.30
N PRO A 167 -14.25 2.07 -11.54
CA PRO A 167 -15.46 2.21 -12.37
C PRO A 167 -15.31 1.66 -13.78
N SER A 168 -14.11 1.70 -14.35
CA SER A 168 -13.79 1.16 -15.68
C SER A 168 -13.59 -0.36 -15.72
N THR A 169 -13.32 -0.99 -14.58
CA THR A 169 -13.11 -2.44 -14.49
C THR A 169 -14.44 -3.18 -14.38
N LYS A 170 -14.74 -4.07 -15.34
CA LYS A 170 -15.96 -4.89 -15.28
C LYS A 170 -15.95 -5.79 -14.02
N PRO A 171 -17.03 -5.81 -13.23
CA PRO A 171 -17.12 -6.70 -12.08
C PRO A 171 -16.85 -8.17 -12.41
N GLY A 172 -16.08 -8.84 -11.58
CA GLY A 172 -15.70 -10.24 -11.77
C GLY A 172 -14.57 -10.46 -12.78
N THR A 173 -13.93 -9.41 -13.30
CA THR A 173 -12.71 -9.53 -14.13
C THR A 173 -11.63 -10.28 -13.36
N LYS A 174 -11.01 -11.24 -14.02
CA LYS A 174 -9.88 -12.03 -13.49
C LYS A 174 -8.77 -12.06 -14.51
N SER A 175 -7.53 -12.10 -14.04
CA SER A 175 -6.35 -12.27 -14.89
C SER A 175 -5.55 -13.48 -14.45
N THR A 176 -4.99 -14.20 -15.42
CA THR A 176 -4.03 -15.29 -15.21
C THR A 176 -2.58 -14.82 -15.39
N THR A 177 -2.37 -13.55 -15.71
CA THR A 177 -1.03 -12.97 -15.78
C THR A 177 -0.40 -12.99 -14.40
N LEU A 178 0.85 -13.41 -14.30
CA LEU A 178 1.62 -13.30 -13.07
C LEU A 178 1.93 -11.83 -12.81
N PHE A 179 1.28 -11.27 -11.82
CA PHE A 179 1.58 -9.96 -11.26
C PHE A 179 2.32 -10.12 -9.93
N ASN A 180 3.07 -9.11 -9.56
CA ASN A 180 3.78 -9.01 -8.29
C ASN A 180 3.79 -7.55 -7.80
N HIS A 181 4.46 -7.24 -6.68
CA HIS A 181 4.52 -5.88 -6.16
C HIS A 181 5.19 -4.87 -7.11
N TYR A 182 6.13 -5.30 -7.95
CA TYR A 182 6.67 -4.43 -9.01
C TYR A 182 5.63 -4.14 -10.10
N SER A 183 4.75 -5.10 -10.39
CA SER A 183 3.62 -4.88 -11.29
C SER A 183 2.65 -3.84 -10.73
N LEU A 184 2.37 -3.89 -9.42
CA LEU A 184 1.53 -2.91 -8.74
C LEU A 184 2.18 -1.53 -8.75
N LEU A 185 3.48 -1.45 -8.42
CA LEU A 185 4.24 -0.21 -8.47
C LEU A 185 4.20 0.41 -9.87
N GLY A 186 4.58 -0.35 -10.92
CA GLY A 186 4.55 0.15 -12.30
C GLY A 186 3.15 0.52 -12.77
N THR A 187 2.11 -0.21 -12.33
CA THR A 187 0.71 0.17 -12.62
C THR A 187 0.38 1.53 -11.99
N THR A 188 0.71 1.73 -10.73
CA THR A 188 0.46 2.99 -10.02
C THR A 188 1.23 4.15 -10.66
N GLU A 189 2.49 3.94 -10.99
CA GLU A 189 3.33 4.94 -11.65
C GLU A 189 2.78 5.33 -13.03
N GLN A 190 2.36 4.35 -13.85
CA GLN A 190 1.76 4.64 -15.15
C GLN A 190 0.43 5.39 -15.03
N LEU A 191 -0.43 5.03 -14.07
CA LEU A 191 -1.69 5.75 -13.81
C LEU A 191 -1.45 7.21 -13.39
N LEU A 192 -0.34 7.47 -12.70
CA LEU A 192 0.04 8.81 -12.25
C LEU A 192 0.93 9.57 -13.27
N GLY A 193 1.28 8.95 -14.40
CA GLY A 193 2.20 9.55 -15.38
C GLY A 193 3.63 9.70 -14.88
N LEU A 194 4.04 8.86 -13.94
CA LEU A 194 5.36 8.88 -13.31
C LEU A 194 6.36 7.94 -14.00
N PRO A 195 7.66 8.21 -13.93
CA PRO A 195 8.67 7.27 -14.39
C PRO A 195 8.74 6.04 -13.49
N GLU A 196 8.91 4.86 -14.10
CA GLU A 196 8.96 3.60 -13.36
C GLU A 196 10.25 3.45 -12.55
N LEU A 197 10.10 3.16 -11.26
CA LEU A 197 11.19 2.97 -10.31
C LEU A 197 11.68 1.51 -10.29
N SER A 198 12.98 1.36 -10.03
CA SER A 198 13.61 0.07 -9.75
C SER A 198 13.32 -0.99 -10.81
N MET A 199 12.69 -2.08 -10.42
CA MET A 199 12.35 -3.22 -11.28
C MET A 199 10.93 -3.11 -11.88
N ALA A 200 10.17 -2.04 -11.62
CA ALA A 200 8.79 -1.91 -12.11
C ALA A 200 8.70 -2.08 -13.64
N SER A 201 9.63 -1.49 -14.39
CA SER A 201 9.69 -1.61 -15.86
C SER A 201 9.98 -3.03 -16.39
N LYS A 202 10.30 -3.98 -15.52
CA LYS A 202 10.61 -5.38 -15.89
C LYS A 202 9.41 -6.31 -15.79
N PHE A 203 8.31 -5.84 -15.22
CA PHE A 203 7.12 -6.66 -14.99
C PHE A 203 5.89 -6.05 -15.66
N PRO A 204 4.90 -6.88 -16.05
CA PRO A 204 3.69 -6.39 -16.69
C PRO A 204 2.88 -5.54 -15.72
N THR A 205 2.29 -4.44 -16.19
CA THR A 205 1.32 -3.66 -15.43
C THR A 205 -0.08 -4.24 -15.52
N MET A 206 -0.94 -3.87 -14.60
CA MET A 206 -2.32 -4.35 -14.50
C MET A 206 -3.29 -3.60 -15.44
N ILE A 207 -2.85 -2.49 -16.04
CA ILE A 207 -3.70 -1.57 -16.82
C ILE A 207 -4.52 -2.30 -17.88
N LYS A 208 -3.86 -3.07 -18.75
CA LYS A 208 -4.54 -3.77 -19.85
C LYS A 208 -5.48 -4.88 -19.33
N ALA A 209 -5.08 -5.58 -18.28
CA ALA A 209 -5.85 -6.71 -17.76
C ALA A 209 -7.14 -6.27 -17.06
N PHE A 210 -7.17 -5.08 -16.49
CA PHE A 210 -8.29 -4.55 -15.71
C PHE A 210 -8.94 -3.29 -16.32
N HIS A 211 -8.50 -2.86 -17.52
CA HIS A 211 -9.04 -1.69 -18.23
C HIS A 211 -8.95 -0.40 -17.41
N LEU A 212 -7.81 -0.16 -16.76
CA LEU A 212 -7.52 1.02 -15.95
C LEU A 212 -7.08 2.20 -16.82
#